data_e98ec1739837550c66debe0d22d3d96f
#
_entry.id   e98ec1739837550c66debe0d22d3d96f
#
_cell.length_a   1.000
_cell.length_b   1.000
_cell.length_c   1.000
_cell.angle_alpha   90.00
_cell.angle_beta   90.00
_cell.angle_gamma   90.00
#
_symmetry.space_group_name_H-M   'P 1'
#
loop_
_entity.id
_entity.type
_entity.pdbx_description
1 polymer ?
#
loop_
_entity_poly.entity_id
_entity_poly.type
_entity_poly.pdbx_seq_one_letter_code
_entity_poly.pdbx_strand_id
1 'polypeptide(L)'
;MSIRDVYIVDAVRTPIGKFGGALSAVRPDDLAAHVVRALVDRSPALDPARVDDVFFGDANGAGEDNRDVARMAVLLAGLPVSVPGVTVNRLCGSGMEAVIQAARAIAVGDASVAIAGGVESMSRAPWVLQKPERAFPAGHQQLHSTTLGWRMTNPRMPAEWTVALGEGAELVADKHALSREQQDAFALASHQKAAEAWAKGLYDGEVVPYGGVDLARDECIRDSTSMEALAKLKPSFRPDGGTVTAGNASPLNDGAAALLLVDEAGLRETGREPLARIRASAVTGIEPQLFGLGPVQAVRRALDKAGRGFADLTTFELNEAFAAQSLGCLAEWPELDPAVVNPRGGAIAIGHPLGASGARLAGAVAHQLAAAGSGTGLAALCIGVGQGLALVLER
;
A
#
# COMPACT_ATOMS: atom_id res chain seq x y z
N MET A 1 11.33 10.44 28.82
CA MET A 1 9.91 10.45 28.43
C MET A 1 9.44 9.02 28.30
N SER A 2 8.27 8.67 28.83
CA SER A 2 7.68 7.35 28.59
C SER A 2 7.16 7.31 27.15
N ILE A 3 7.37 6.20 26.45
CA ILE A 3 6.79 5.97 25.11
C ILE A 3 5.29 5.78 25.29
N ARG A 4 4.47 6.53 24.50
CA ARG A 4 3.01 6.44 24.53
C ARG A 4 2.52 5.30 23.64
N ASP A 5 1.41 4.69 24.03
CA ASP A 5 0.68 3.79 23.14
C ASP A 5 0.02 4.56 22.00
N VAL A 6 -0.07 3.95 20.82
CA VAL A 6 -0.64 4.54 19.62
C VAL A 6 -1.76 3.67 19.11
N TYR A 7 -2.94 4.25 18.97
CA TYR A 7 -4.16 3.58 18.57
C TYR A 7 -4.63 4.01 17.19
N ILE A 8 -5.09 3.06 16.38
CA ILE A 8 -5.83 3.31 15.15
C ILE A 8 -7.31 3.34 15.52
N VAL A 9 -7.95 4.49 15.37
CA VAL A 9 -9.37 4.69 15.73
C VAL A 9 -10.28 4.40 14.56
N ASP A 10 -9.87 4.79 13.36
CA ASP A 10 -10.60 4.55 12.11
C ASP A 10 -9.63 4.39 10.95
N ALA A 11 -10.08 3.71 9.90
CA ALA A 11 -9.33 3.55 8.66
C ALA A 11 -10.30 3.50 7.49
N VAL A 12 -10.03 4.30 6.46
CA VAL A 12 -10.86 4.37 5.26
C VAL A 12 -10.02 4.34 3.99
N ARG A 13 -10.64 3.95 2.89
CA ARG A 13 -10.04 3.97 1.56
C ARG A 13 -11.09 4.24 0.48
N THR A 14 -10.67 4.75 -0.66
CA THR A 14 -11.50 4.69 -1.86
C THR A 14 -11.65 3.24 -2.34
N PRO A 15 -12.68 2.89 -3.13
CA PRO A 15 -12.55 1.77 -4.03
C PRO A 15 -11.31 2.00 -4.91
N ILE A 16 -10.61 0.93 -5.28
CA ILE A 16 -9.41 1.02 -6.11
C ILE A 16 -9.81 0.99 -7.58
N GLY A 17 -9.46 2.05 -8.31
CA GLY A 17 -9.65 2.14 -9.76
C GLY A 17 -8.53 1.43 -10.53
N LYS A 18 -8.85 0.87 -11.69
CA LYS A 18 -7.83 0.39 -12.64
C LYS A 18 -7.22 1.56 -13.40
N PHE A 19 -6.02 1.38 -13.92
CA PHE A 19 -5.38 2.33 -14.83
C PHE A 19 -6.29 2.69 -16.02
N GLY A 20 -6.52 3.98 -16.24
CA GLY A 20 -7.43 4.47 -17.25
C GLY A 20 -8.92 4.14 -16.99
N GLY A 21 -9.25 3.70 -15.75
CA GLY A 21 -10.61 3.33 -15.33
C GLY A 21 -11.40 4.47 -14.72
N ALA A 22 -12.33 4.12 -13.83
CA ALA A 22 -13.32 5.05 -13.29
C ALA A 22 -12.70 6.25 -12.53
N LEU A 23 -11.57 6.05 -11.82
CA LEU A 23 -10.87 7.12 -11.08
C LEU A 23 -9.87 7.92 -11.93
N SER A 24 -9.63 7.55 -13.19
CA SER A 24 -8.58 8.15 -14.02
C SER A 24 -8.72 9.66 -14.27
N ALA A 25 -9.94 10.19 -14.17
CA ALA A 25 -10.22 11.61 -14.30
C ALA A 25 -10.13 12.38 -12.98
N VAL A 26 -10.03 11.69 -11.83
CA VAL A 26 -9.95 12.29 -10.50
C VAL A 26 -8.50 12.61 -10.18
N ARG A 27 -8.25 13.83 -9.71
CA ARG A 27 -6.91 14.28 -9.32
C ARG A 27 -6.43 13.55 -8.05
N PRO A 28 -5.12 13.25 -7.91
CA PRO A 28 -4.60 12.60 -6.71
C PRO A 28 -4.80 13.42 -5.43
N ASP A 29 -4.67 14.74 -5.50
CA ASP A 29 -4.90 15.63 -4.36
C ASP A 29 -6.39 15.62 -3.91
N ASP A 30 -7.34 15.49 -4.84
CA ASP A 30 -8.77 15.33 -4.53
C ASP A 30 -9.07 13.94 -3.93
N LEU A 31 -8.43 12.87 -4.42
CA LEU A 31 -8.56 11.54 -3.83
C LEU A 31 -8.02 11.51 -2.38
N ALA A 32 -6.86 12.12 -2.15
CA ALA A 32 -6.27 12.24 -0.82
C ALA A 32 -7.18 13.06 0.12
N ALA A 33 -7.69 14.19 -0.35
CA ALA A 33 -8.61 15.03 0.42
C ALA A 33 -9.91 14.30 0.78
N HIS A 34 -10.43 13.45 -0.12
CA HIS A 34 -11.65 12.68 0.11
C HIS A 34 -11.51 11.73 1.31
N VAL A 35 -10.44 10.96 1.40
CA VAL A 35 -10.23 10.03 2.52
C VAL A 35 -9.90 10.76 3.83
N VAL A 36 -9.20 11.89 3.78
CA VAL A 36 -8.98 12.76 4.95
C VAL A 36 -10.31 13.32 5.47
N ARG A 37 -11.15 13.86 4.57
CA ARG A 37 -12.49 14.36 4.92
C ARG A 37 -13.35 13.26 5.53
N ALA A 38 -13.36 12.07 4.93
CA ALA A 38 -14.17 10.96 5.42
C ALA A 38 -13.82 10.57 6.86
N LEU A 39 -12.52 10.58 7.25
CA LEU A 39 -12.11 10.32 8.64
C LEU A 39 -12.63 11.38 9.61
N VAL A 40 -12.56 12.65 9.23
CA VAL A 40 -13.07 13.77 10.04
C VAL A 40 -14.58 13.67 10.21
N ASP A 41 -15.31 13.45 9.12
CA ASP A 41 -16.79 13.34 9.13
C ASP A 41 -17.26 12.13 9.96
N ARG A 42 -16.48 11.04 9.99
CA ARG A 42 -16.76 9.83 10.79
C ARG A 42 -16.36 9.98 12.27
N SER A 43 -15.67 11.05 12.63
CA SER A 43 -15.22 11.36 14.00
C SER A 43 -15.76 12.71 14.49
N PRO A 44 -17.10 12.90 14.56
CA PRO A 44 -17.71 14.21 14.81
C PRO A 44 -17.46 14.78 16.21
N ALA A 45 -17.00 13.96 17.16
CA ALA A 45 -16.59 14.43 18.48
C ALA A 45 -15.18 15.05 18.49
N LEU A 46 -14.35 14.76 17.49
CA LEU A 46 -13.01 15.31 17.37
C LEU A 46 -13.08 16.67 16.65
N ASP A 47 -12.60 17.73 17.31
CA ASP A 47 -12.37 19.00 16.63
C ASP A 47 -11.28 18.84 15.56
N PRO A 48 -11.52 19.13 14.28
CA PRO A 48 -10.50 19.05 13.25
C PRO A 48 -9.22 19.86 13.53
N ALA A 49 -9.31 20.91 14.35
CA ALA A 49 -8.16 21.70 14.78
C ALA A 49 -7.21 20.94 15.75
N ARG A 50 -7.66 19.80 16.28
CA ARG A 50 -6.87 18.91 17.14
C ARG A 50 -5.94 17.99 16.37
N VAL A 51 -6.06 17.93 15.04
CA VAL A 51 -5.12 17.17 14.21
C VAL A 51 -3.78 17.90 14.19
N ASP A 52 -2.78 17.31 14.85
CA ASP A 52 -1.46 17.90 15.01
C ASP A 52 -0.65 17.86 13.71
N ASP A 53 -0.78 16.77 12.93
CA ASP A 53 -0.09 16.64 11.63
C ASP A 53 -0.76 15.60 10.73
N VAL A 54 -0.53 15.71 9.41
CA VAL A 54 -1.00 14.77 8.39
C VAL A 54 0.18 14.21 7.61
N PHE A 55 0.38 12.89 7.68
CA PHE A 55 1.44 12.16 7.00
C PHE A 55 0.86 11.40 5.81
N PHE A 56 1.27 11.69 4.59
CA PHE A 56 0.76 10.96 3.43
C PHE A 56 1.88 10.36 2.58
N GLY A 57 1.70 9.09 2.22
CA GLY A 57 2.56 8.41 1.28
C GLY A 57 2.17 8.74 -0.16
N ASP A 58 3.18 9.03 -0.99
CA ASP A 58 3.02 9.22 -2.42
C ASP A 58 4.31 8.80 -3.12
N ALA A 59 4.22 7.86 -4.05
CA ALA A 59 5.41 7.36 -4.74
C ALA A 59 5.84 8.27 -5.91
N ASN A 60 4.93 9.06 -6.46
CA ASN A 60 5.18 9.90 -7.61
C ASN A 60 4.63 11.33 -7.47
N GLY A 61 5.24 12.13 -6.64
CA GLY A 61 4.85 13.53 -6.43
C GLY A 61 5.20 14.50 -7.57
N ALA A 62 5.32 14.03 -8.83
CA ALA A 62 5.82 14.83 -9.95
C ALA A 62 4.75 15.65 -10.67
N GLY A 63 3.46 15.41 -10.41
CA GLY A 63 2.34 16.00 -11.12
C GLY A 63 1.44 16.87 -10.26
N GLU A 64 0.16 16.55 -10.31
CA GLU A 64 -0.93 17.21 -9.58
C GLU A 64 -0.85 17.00 -8.06
N ASP A 65 -0.05 16.03 -7.61
CA ASP A 65 0.33 15.81 -6.21
C ASP A 65 1.11 16.99 -5.61
N ASN A 66 1.66 17.83 -6.47
CA ASN A 66 2.36 19.07 -6.13
C ASN A 66 3.48 18.91 -5.10
N ARG A 67 4.17 17.76 -5.10
CA ARG A 67 5.30 17.38 -4.23
C ARG A 67 4.95 17.22 -2.75
N ASP A 68 3.89 17.86 -2.27
CA ASP A 68 3.38 17.73 -0.90
C ASP A 68 1.86 17.54 -0.91
N VAL A 69 1.42 16.37 -1.36
CA VAL A 69 0.01 16.00 -1.47
C VAL A 69 -0.68 15.99 -0.10
N ALA A 70 0.05 15.71 0.99
CA ALA A 70 -0.48 15.75 2.35
C ALA A 70 -1.05 17.12 2.70
N ARG A 71 -0.26 18.18 2.48
CA ARG A 71 -0.72 19.56 2.75
C ARG A 71 -1.83 19.98 1.79
N MET A 72 -1.78 19.57 0.53
CA MET A 72 -2.86 19.83 -0.42
C MET A 72 -4.16 19.16 0.06
N ALA A 73 -4.11 17.89 0.49
CA ALA A 73 -5.25 17.16 1.01
C ALA A 73 -5.88 17.83 2.25
N VAL A 74 -5.08 18.29 3.20
CA VAL A 74 -5.54 19.06 4.38
C VAL A 74 -6.40 20.24 3.97
N LEU A 75 -5.89 21.07 3.05
CA LEU A 75 -6.57 22.29 2.62
C LEU A 75 -7.83 22.00 1.80
N LEU A 76 -7.77 21.04 0.87
CA LEU A 76 -8.90 20.61 0.04
C LEU A 76 -9.98 19.89 0.85
N ALA A 77 -9.59 19.12 1.86
CA ALA A 77 -10.51 18.52 2.81
C ALA A 77 -11.19 19.57 3.72
N GLY A 78 -10.73 20.82 3.74
CA GLY A 78 -11.28 21.91 4.53
C GLY A 78 -10.94 21.83 6.03
N LEU A 79 -9.85 21.18 6.39
CA LEU A 79 -9.32 21.28 7.74
C LEU A 79 -8.77 22.69 7.99
N PRO A 80 -8.63 23.12 9.26
CA PRO A 80 -8.03 24.42 9.57
C PRO A 80 -6.64 24.58 8.96
N VAL A 81 -6.32 25.79 8.51
CA VAL A 81 -5.01 26.09 7.90
C VAL A 81 -3.83 25.90 8.86
N SER A 82 -4.09 25.80 10.15
CA SER A 82 -3.10 25.48 11.19
C SER A 82 -2.62 24.04 11.15
N VAL A 83 -3.40 23.11 10.56
CA VAL A 83 -3.01 21.68 10.45
C VAL A 83 -1.94 21.52 9.37
N PRO A 84 -0.72 21.12 9.71
CA PRO A 84 0.35 20.90 8.73
C PRO A 84 0.15 19.59 7.95
N GLY A 85 1.07 19.29 7.04
CA GLY A 85 1.10 18.03 6.32
C GLY A 85 2.47 17.78 5.72
N VAL A 86 2.87 16.53 5.67
CA VAL A 86 4.14 16.08 5.09
C VAL A 86 3.93 14.85 4.20
N THR A 87 4.57 14.89 3.03
CA THR A 87 4.54 13.77 2.09
C THR A 87 5.79 12.91 2.23
N VAL A 88 5.59 11.60 2.29
CA VAL A 88 6.63 10.58 2.49
C VAL A 88 6.73 9.71 1.25
N ASN A 89 7.94 9.49 0.76
CA ASN A 89 8.20 8.58 -0.35
C ASN A 89 9.13 7.44 0.07
N ARG A 90 8.60 6.24 0.11
CA ARG A 90 9.28 4.96 0.18
C ARG A 90 8.74 4.03 -0.92
N LEU A 91 8.48 4.57 -2.11
CA LEU A 91 7.87 3.87 -3.24
C LEU A 91 6.58 3.12 -2.80
N CYS A 92 6.47 1.81 -3.10
CA CYS A 92 5.31 1.00 -2.72
C CYS A 92 4.99 1.03 -1.20
N GLY A 93 5.99 1.30 -0.35
CA GLY A 93 5.86 1.37 1.11
C GLY A 93 5.44 2.72 1.67
N SER A 94 5.24 3.74 0.82
CA SER A 94 5.05 5.14 1.27
C SER A 94 3.91 5.31 2.27
N GLY A 95 2.74 4.72 2.01
CA GLY A 95 1.59 4.83 2.91
C GLY A 95 1.82 4.15 4.27
N MET A 96 2.48 2.99 4.32
CA MET A 96 2.81 2.36 5.60
C MET A 96 3.91 3.12 6.33
N GLU A 97 4.89 3.67 5.62
CA GLU A 97 5.90 4.56 6.22
C GLU A 97 5.25 5.80 6.82
N ALA A 98 4.26 6.39 6.16
CA ALA A 98 3.48 7.51 6.70
C ALA A 98 2.78 7.13 8.02
N VAL A 99 2.14 5.96 8.09
CA VAL A 99 1.54 5.41 9.33
C VAL A 99 2.60 5.24 10.42
N ILE A 100 3.78 4.70 10.08
CA ILE A 100 4.87 4.48 11.04
C ILE A 100 5.45 5.81 11.54
N GLN A 101 5.60 6.82 10.68
CA GLN A 101 6.10 8.14 11.10
C GLN A 101 5.11 8.86 12.00
N ALA A 102 3.82 8.86 11.68
CA ALA A 102 2.76 9.38 12.53
C ALA A 102 2.75 8.68 13.89
N ALA A 103 2.83 7.34 13.90
CA ALA A 103 2.90 6.57 15.13
C ALA A 103 4.12 6.93 15.98
N ARG A 104 5.28 7.16 15.36
CA ARG A 104 6.49 7.62 16.08
C ARG A 104 6.32 9.01 16.66
N ALA A 105 5.75 9.94 15.91
CA ALA A 105 5.47 11.30 16.41
C ALA A 105 4.56 11.27 17.65
N ILE A 106 3.50 10.46 17.61
CA ILE A 106 2.60 10.26 18.76
C ILE A 106 3.32 9.58 19.92
N ALA A 107 4.09 8.52 19.66
CA ALA A 107 4.77 7.74 20.68
C ALA A 107 5.79 8.57 21.48
N VAL A 108 6.48 9.51 20.84
CA VAL A 108 7.45 10.39 21.53
C VAL A 108 6.80 11.66 22.10
N GLY A 109 5.51 11.92 21.78
CA GLY A 109 4.74 13.02 22.32
C GLY A 109 4.81 14.32 21.51
N ASP A 110 5.28 14.28 20.26
CA ASP A 110 5.27 15.41 19.33
C ASP A 110 3.85 15.65 18.78
N ALA A 111 3.00 14.62 18.76
CA ALA A 111 1.60 14.67 18.39
C ALA A 111 0.75 13.87 19.38
N SER A 112 -0.55 14.13 19.43
CA SER A 112 -1.58 13.33 20.13
C SER A 112 -2.62 12.78 19.16
N VAL A 113 -2.87 13.50 18.08
CA VAL A 113 -3.82 13.14 17.02
C VAL A 113 -3.14 13.36 15.67
N ALA A 114 -3.06 12.34 14.84
CA ALA A 114 -2.50 12.43 13.50
C ALA A 114 -3.38 11.68 12.49
N ILE A 115 -3.42 12.18 11.26
CA ILE A 115 -3.94 11.43 10.12
C ILE A 115 -2.75 10.90 9.33
N ALA A 116 -2.76 9.60 9.04
CA ALA A 116 -1.72 8.98 8.22
C ALA A 116 -2.35 8.20 7.07
N GLY A 117 -1.79 8.31 5.89
CA GLY A 117 -2.40 7.68 4.73
C GLY A 117 -1.48 7.61 3.54
N GLY A 118 -2.08 7.55 2.37
CA GLY A 118 -1.37 7.65 1.11
C GLY A 118 -2.31 7.66 -0.09
N VAL A 119 -1.78 8.11 -1.19
CA VAL A 119 -2.47 8.22 -2.47
C VAL A 119 -1.53 7.83 -3.60
N GLU A 120 -2.10 7.33 -4.67
CA GLU A 120 -1.43 7.21 -5.96
C GLU A 120 -2.46 7.34 -7.07
N SER A 121 -2.17 8.13 -8.09
CA SER A 121 -2.87 8.07 -9.35
C SER A 121 -1.88 7.73 -10.47
N MET A 122 -1.82 6.44 -10.78
CA MET A 122 -0.93 5.97 -11.85
C MET A 122 -1.46 6.37 -13.23
N SER A 123 -2.76 6.60 -13.36
CA SER A 123 -3.40 7.10 -14.57
C SER A 123 -3.00 8.55 -14.91
N ARG A 124 -2.76 9.37 -13.89
CA ARG A 124 -2.42 10.80 -14.03
C ARG A 124 -0.95 11.10 -13.84
N ALA A 125 -0.12 10.08 -13.65
CA ALA A 125 1.32 10.22 -13.54
C ALA A 125 1.89 10.90 -14.79
N PRO A 126 2.56 12.06 -14.68
CA PRO A 126 2.94 12.87 -15.83
C PRO A 126 4.10 12.26 -16.62
N TRP A 127 4.27 12.72 -17.83
CA TRP A 127 5.50 12.52 -18.57
C TRP A 127 6.46 13.66 -18.26
N VAL A 128 7.74 13.35 -18.08
CA VAL A 128 8.78 14.32 -17.74
C VAL A 128 9.87 14.37 -18.79
N LEU A 129 10.40 15.56 -18.99
CA LEU A 129 11.50 15.83 -19.88
C LEU A 129 12.71 16.29 -19.05
N GLN A 130 13.87 15.65 -19.26
CA GLN A 130 15.11 16.10 -18.63
C GLN A 130 15.53 17.46 -19.20
N LYS A 131 16.02 18.35 -18.33
CA LYS A 131 16.59 19.62 -18.80
C LYS A 131 17.83 19.34 -19.66
N PRO A 132 18.00 20.04 -20.78
CA PRO A 132 19.17 19.87 -21.62
C PRO A 132 20.45 20.37 -20.89
N GLU A 133 21.55 19.68 -21.09
CA GLU A 133 22.86 20.08 -20.54
C GLU A 133 23.44 21.31 -21.22
N ARG A 134 22.99 21.60 -22.46
CA ARG A 134 23.47 22.72 -23.28
C ARG A 134 22.29 23.66 -23.58
N ALA A 135 22.61 24.95 -23.72
CA ALA A 135 21.60 25.99 -23.96
C ALA A 135 20.82 25.78 -25.28
N PHE A 136 21.45 25.25 -26.29
CA PHE A 136 20.83 25.01 -27.61
C PHE A 136 21.02 23.52 -27.97
N PRO A 137 20.15 22.63 -27.42
CA PRO A 137 20.24 21.21 -27.73
C PRO A 137 19.90 20.97 -29.21
N ALA A 138 20.74 20.23 -29.91
CA ALA A 138 20.47 19.71 -31.24
C ALA A 138 20.01 18.26 -31.13
N GLY A 139 19.00 17.87 -31.93
CA GLY A 139 18.47 16.52 -31.96
C GLY A 139 17.21 16.30 -31.10
N HIS A 140 16.80 15.04 -31.05
CA HIS A 140 15.56 14.64 -30.36
C HIS A 140 15.73 14.67 -28.85
N GLN A 141 14.61 14.94 -28.14
CA GLN A 141 14.52 14.83 -26.70
C GLN A 141 13.57 13.67 -26.36
N GLN A 142 13.84 12.94 -25.29
CA GLN A 142 13.03 11.81 -24.84
C GLN A 142 12.12 12.24 -23.67
N LEU A 143 10.83 11.96 -23.78
CA LEU A 143 9.89 12.04 -22.67
C LEU A 143 9.90 10.71 -21.90
N HIS A 144 9.96 10.81 -20.57
CA HIS A 144 9.93 9.64 -19.70
C HIS A 144 8.57 9.55 -18.99
N SER A 145 7.92 8.39 -19.05
CA SER A 145 6.75 8.10 -18.21
C SER A 145 7.19 8.02 -16.75
N THR A 146 6.37 8.58 -15.86
CA THR A 146 6.60 8.47 -14.41
C THR A 146 5.66 7.49 -13.73
N THR A 147 4.79 6.82 -14.49
CA THR A 147 3.78 5.89 -13.98
C THR A 147 4.39 4.73 -13.18
N LEU A 148 5.43 4.10 -13.71
CA LEU A 148 6.10 2.95 -13.08
C LEU A 148 7.51 2.76 -13.66
N GLY A 149 8.38 2.10 -12.88
CA GLY A 149 9.69 1.65 -13.34
C GLY A 149 10.77 2.71 -13.27
N TRP A 150 11.92 2.35 -13.83
CA TRP A 150 13.13 3.16 -13.82
C TRP A 150 13.05 4.28 -14.85
N ARG A 151 13.48 5.47 -14.47
CA ARG A 151 13.66 6.63 -15.34
C ARG A 151 14.90 7.41 -14.94
N MET A 152 15.64 7.94 -15.91
CA MET A 152 16.84 8.76 -15.66
C MET A 152 17.82 8.08 -14.69
N THR A 153 17.97 6.75 -14.83
CA THR A 153 18.78 5.93 -13.92
C THR A 153 20.23 6.41 -13.93
N ASN A 154 20.82 6.53 -12.74
CA ASN A 154 22.23 6.88 -12.62
C ASN A 154 23.10 5.81 -13.29
N PRO A 155 23.98 6.16 -14.26
CA PRO A 155 24.80 5.20 -14.99
C PRO A 155 25.80 4.43 -14.13
N ARG A 156 26.02 4.83 -12.88
CA ARG A 156 26.84 4.08 -11.91
C ARG A 156 26.10 2.96 -11.20
N MET A 157 24.78 2.88 -11.37
CA MET A 157 24.00 1.78 -10.82
C MET A 157 24.31 0.50 -11.61
N PRO A 158 24.63 -0.62 -10.95
CA PRO A 158 24.75 -1.92 -11.60
C PRO A 158 23.49 -2.26 -12.40
N ALA A 159 23.66 -2.80 -13.61
CA ALA A 159 22.55 -3.09 -14.51
C ALA A 159 21.57 -4.11 -13.91
N GLU A 160 22.11 -5.10 -13.19
CA GLU A 160 21.31 -6.11 -12.49
C GLU A 160 20.39 -5.54 -11.38
N TRP A 161 20.72 -4.35 -10.84
CA TRP A 161 19.90 -3.70 -9.82
C TRP A 161 18.73 -2.90 -10.40
N THR A 162 18.80 -2.60 -11.69
CA THR A 162 17.87 -1.71 -12.38
C THR A 162 16.98 -2.44 -13.40
N VAL A 163 16.84 -3.74 -13.23
CA VAL A 163 15.92 -4.56 -14.02
C VAL A 163 14.47 -4.14 -13.79
N ALA A 164 13.58 -4.46 -14.74
CA ALA A 164 12.16 -4.24 -14.57
C ALA A 164 11.63 -5.02 -13.35
N LEU A 165 10.60 -4.48 -12.67
CA LEU A 165 10.04 -5.14 -11.46
C LEU A 165 9.54 -6.56 -11.77
N GLY A 166 8.93 -6.78 -12.92
CA GLY A 166 8.49 -8.11 -13.31
C GLY A 166 9.66 -9.07 -13.56
N GLU A 167 10.81 -8.59 -14.06
CA GLU A 167 12.02 -9.41 -14.14
C GLU A 167 12.52 -9.78 -12.74
N GLY A 168 12.46 -8.85 -11.78
CA GLY A 168 12.74 -9.18 -10.38
C GLY A 168 11.80 -10.25 -9.81
N ALA A 169 10.53 -10.24 -10.22
CA ALA A 169 9.58 -11.30 -9.83
C ALA A 169 9.91 -12.66 -10.48
N GLU A 170 10.35 -12.67 -11.74
CA GLU A 170 10.86 -13.89 -12.40
C GLU A 170 12.11 -14.44 -11.69
N LEU A 171 13.03 -13.58 -11.23
CA LEU A 171 14.20 -14.00 -10.46
C LEU A 171 13.81 -14.64 -9.12
N VAL A 172 12.73 -14.17 -8.49
CA VAL A 172 12.18 -14.81 -7.28
C VAL A 172 11.56 -16.16 -7.63
N ALA A 173 10.83 -16.25 -8.76
CA ALA A 173 10.26 -17.52 -9.23
C ALA A 173 11.35 -18.56 -9.50
N ASP A 174 12.44 -18.18 -10.19
CA ASP A 174 13.60 -19.05 -10.43
C ASP A 174 14.23 -19.52 -9.12
N LYS A 175 14.48 -18.61 -8.19
CA LYS A 175 15.13 -18.90 -6.90
C LYS A 175 14.36 -19.92 -6.07
N HIS A 176 13.04 -19.87 -6.10
CA HIS A 176 12.16 -20.76 -5.33
C HIS A 176 11.51 -21.85 -6.17
N ALA A 177 11.92 -22.04 -7.44
CA ALA A 177 11.36 -23.01 -8.39
C ALA A 177 9.81 -22.95 -8.47
N LEU A 178 9.25 -21.73 -8.50
CA LEU A 178 7.81 -21.52 -8.54
C LEU A 178 7.28 -21.69 -9.97
N SER A 179 6.38 -22.64 -10.15
CA SER A 179 5.78 -22.87 -11.47
C SER A 179 4.76 -21.77 -11.84
N ARG A 180 4.44 -21.70 -13.13
CA ARG A 180 3.39 -20.84 -13.65
C ARG A 180 2.02 -21.18 -13.05
N GLU A 181 1.72 -22.47 -12.92
CA GLU A 181 0.47 -22.97 -12.35
C GLU A 181 0.29 -22.58 -10.89
N GLN A 182 1.37 -22.61 -10.09
CA GLN A 182 1.33 -22.15 -8.69
C GLN A 182 1.01 -20.64 -8.61
N GLN A 183 1.63 -19.84 -9.48
CA GLN A 183 1.39 -18.40 -9.53
C GLN A 183 -0.04 -18.08 -9.99
N ASP A 184 -0.54 -18.77 -11.00
CA ASP A 184 -1.91 -18.59 -11.49
C ASP A 184 -2.96 -19.05 -10.46
N ALA A 185 -2.70 -20.15 -9.75
CA ALA A 185 -3.57 -20.61 -8.66
C ALA A 185 -3.63 -19.60 -7.50
N PHE A 186 -2.49 -18.99 -7.13
CA PHE A 186 -2.44 -17.93 -6.13
C PHE A 186 -3.27 -16.71 -6.57
N ALA A 187 -3.13 -16.30 -7.82
CA ALA A 187 -3.88 -15.18 -8.39
C ALA A 187 -5.39 -15.46 -8.43
N LEU A 188 -5.80 -16.65 -8.84
CA LEU A 188 -7.18 -17.09 -8.82
C LEU A 188 -7.77 -17.02 -7.41
N ALA A 189 -7.04 -17.54 -6.41
CA ALA A 189 -7.47 -17.49 -5.02
C ALA A 189 -7.63 -16.05 -4.50
N SER A 190 -6.74 -15.14 -4.89
CA SER A 190 -6.86 -13.71 -4.54
C SER A 190 -8.18 -13.11 -5.06
N HIS A 191 -8.52 -13.34 -6.34
CA HIS A 191 -9.79 -12.88 -6.91
C HIS A 191 -11.02 -13.49 -6.24
N GLN A 192 -10.99 -14.80 -5.97
CA GLN A 192 -12.11 -15.48 -5.31
C GLN A 192 -12.35 -14.96 -3.90
N LYS A 193 -11.28 -14.83 -3.09
CA LYS A 193 -11.36 -14.26 -1.74
C LYS A 193 -11.89 -12.81 -1.76
N ALA A 194 -11.40 -11.97 -2.68
CA ALA A 194 -11.85 -10.59 -2.79
C ALA A 194 -13.33 -10.50 -3.21
N ALA A 195 -13.76 -11.29 -4.18
CA ALA A 195 -15.16 -11.35 -4.61
C ALA A 195 -16.09 -11.81 -3.48
N GLU A 196 -15.69 -12.84 -2.74
CA GLU A 196 -16.45 -13.34 -1.58
C GLU A 196 -16.53 -12.31 -0.44
N ALA A 197 -15.41 -11.62 -0.17
CA ALA A 197 -15.37 -10.56 0.86
C ALA A 197 -16.33 -9.41 0.51
N TRP A 198 -16.38 -8.97 -0.75
CA TRP A 198 -17.34 -7.99 -1.23
C TRP A 198 -18.79 -8.49 -1.10
N ALA A 199 -19.07 -9.72 -1.52
CA ALA A 199 -20.40 -10.29 -1.43
C ALA A 199 -20.91 -10.40 0.01
N LYS A 200 -20.00 -10.54 0.99
CA LYS A 200 -20.31 -10.59 2.42
C LYS A 200 -20.31 -9.22 3.12
N GLY A 201 -20.08 -8.12 2.43
CA GLY A 201 -20.00 -6.77 3.01
C GLY A 201 -18.80 -6.56 3.94
N LEU A 202 -17.73 -7.36 3.83
CA LEU A 202 -16.57 -7.28 4.72
C LEU A 202 -15.73 -6.01 4.53
N TYR A 203 -15.98 -5.24 3.48
CA TYR A 203 -15.33 -3.97 3.20
C TYR A 203 -16.16 -2.73 3.53
N ASP A 204 -17.43 -2.89 3.97
CA ASP A 204 -18.36 -1.78 4.21
C ASP A 204 -17.86 -0.79 5.26
N GLY A 205 -17.06 -1.27 6.22
CA GLY A 205 -16.46 -0.43 7.26
C GLY A 205 -15.29 0.46 6.77
N GLU A 206 -14.63 0.07 5.68
CA GLU A 206 -13.41 0.73 5.21
C GLU A 206 -13.57 1.51 3.91
N VAL A 207 -14.49 1.12 3.02
CA VAL A 207 -14.61 1.72 1.69
C VAL A 207 -15.54 2.92 1.71
N VAL A 208 -15.05 4.03 1.18
CA VAL A 208 -15.78 5.29 0.99
C VAL A 208 -15.74 5.67 -0.50
N PRO A 209 -16.82 5.42 -1.26
CA PRO A 209 -16.88 5.75 -2.68
C PRO A 209 -16.66 7.25 -2.93
N TYR A 210 -15.95 7.59 -4.00
CA TYR A 210 -15.72 8.98 -4.40
C TYR A 210 -16.98 9.57 -5.06
N GLY A 211 -17.47 10.68 -4.54
CA GLY A 211 -18.69 11.30 -5.05
C GLY A 211 -18.58 11.72 -6.52
N GLY A 212 -19.61 11.45 -7.33
CA GLY A 212 -19.65 11.79 -8.74
C GLY A 212 -18.94 10.78 -9.67
N VAL A 213 -18.38 9.71 -9.13
CA VAL A 213 -17.81 8.60 -9.89
C VAL A 213 -18.61 7.33 -9.61
N ASP A 214 -19.01 6.64 -10.66
CA ASP A 214 -19.72 5.36 -10.55
C ASP A 214 -18.72 4.21 -10.30
N LEU A 215 -18.21 4.15 -9.08
CA LEU A 215 -17.31 3.11 -8.63
C LEU A 215 -17.59 2.81 -7.14
N ALA A 216 -18.37 1.77 -6.89
CA ALA A 216 -18.68 1.32 -5.54
C ALA A 216 -17.81 0.16 -5.06
N ARG A 217 -17.12 -0.53 -5.97
CA ARG A 217 -16.31 -1.74 -5.72
C ARG A 217 -14.94 -1.61 -6.37
N ASP A 218 -13.93 -2.31 -5.83
CA ASP A 218 -12.60 -2.39 -6.44
C ASP A 218 -12.69 -2.91 -7.87
N GLU A 219 -12.22 -2.10 -8.83
CA GLU A 219 -12.52 -2.25 -10.26
C GLU A 219 -11.79 -3.43 -10.91
N CYS A 220 -10.70 -3.92 -10.29
CA CYS A 220 -9.87 -4.96 -10.87
C CYS A 220 -10.32 -6.39 -10.52
N ILE A 221 -11.28 -6.57 -9.61
CA ILE A 221 -11.78 -7.89 -9.22
C ILE A 221 -12.48 -8.56 -10.40
N ARG A 222 -12.04 -9.77 -10.74
CA ARG A 222 -12.55 -10.56 -11.88
C ARG A 222 -13.30 -11.77 -11.37
N ASP A 223 -14.61 -11.68 -11.24
CA ASP A 223 -15.47 -12.77 -10.74
C ASP A 223 -15.45 -14.01 -11.63
N SER A 224 -15.18 -13.85 -12.94
CA SER A 224 -15.18 -14.93 -13.95
C SER A 224 -13.79 -15.48 -14.26
N THR A 225 -12.73 -15.09 -13.51
CA THR A 225 -11.40 -15.62 -13.81
C THR A 225 -11.30 -17.12 -13.47
N SER A 226 -10.49 -17.86 -14.23
CA SER A 226 -10.29 -19.29 -14.04
C SER A 226 -8.86 -19.69 -14.39
N MET A 227 -8.43 -20.88 -13.97
CA MET A 227 -7.10 -21.41 -14.32
C MET A 227 -6.91 -21.46 -15.84
N GLU A 228 -7.96 -21.87 -16.61
CA GLU A 228 -7.91 -21.95 -18.07
C GLU A 228 -7.77 -20.55 -18.72
N ALA A 229 -8.37 -19.52 -18.11
CA ALA A 229 -8.24 -18.15 -18.61
C ALA A 229 -6.84 -17.59 -18.30
N LEU A 230 -6.31 -17.84 -17.10
CA LEU A 230 -4.98 -17.39 -16.70
C LEU A 230 -3.89 -18.11 -17.52
N ALA A 231 -4.00 -19.41 -17.75
CA ALA A 231 -3.04 -20.19 -18.55
C ALA A 231 -2.85 -19.69 -19.98
N LYS A 232 -3.86 -19.03 -20.56
CA LYS A 232 -3.79 -18.45 -21.93
C LYS A 232 -2.98 -17.15 -22.01
N LEU A 233 -2.68 -16.52 -20.87
CA LEU A 233 -1.93 -15.26 -20.84
C LEU A 233 -0.45 -15.52 -21.16
N LYS A 234 0.12 -14.65 -21.99
CA LYS A 234 1.54 -14.71 -22.35
C LYS A 234 2.39 -14.12 -21.22
N PRO A 235 3.61 -14.65 -20.99
CA PRO A 235 4.58 -13.99 -20.13
C PRO A 235 4.83 -12.55 -20.53
N SER A 236 4.91 -11.65 -19.54
CA SER A 236 4.99 -10.19 -19.78
C SER A 236 6.43 -9.67 -19.82
N PHE A 237 7.37 -10.36 -19.19
CA PHE A 237 8.75 -9.87 -19.00
C PHE A 237 9.78 -10.75 -19.68
N ARG A 238 9.58 -12.07 -19.72
CA ARG A 238 10.43 -13.03 -20.43
C ARG A 238 9.59 -13.76 -21.46
N PRO A 239 9.70 -13.41 -22.76
CA PRO A 239 8.89 -14.07 -23.82
C PRO A 239 9.06 -15.59 -23.84
N ASP A 240 10.28 -16.06 -23.59
CA ASP A 240 10.62 -17.48 -23.56
C ASP A 240 10.92 -17.91 -22.11
N GLY A 241 10.15 -18.87 -21.60
CA GLY A 241 10.34 -19.46 -20.28
C GLY A 241 9.87 -18.59 -19.12
N GLY A 242 9.28 -17.41 -19.35
CA GLY A 242 8.72 -16.58 -18.30
C GLY A 242 7.44 -17.12 -17.69
N THR A 243 7.18 -16.76 -16.44
CA THR A 243 6.04 -17.24 -15.66
C THR A 243 5.13 -16.10 -15.21
N VAL A 244 5.66 -14.87 -15.14
CA VAL A 244 4.92 -13.67 -14.71
C VAL A 244 4.07 -13.11 -15.86
N THR A 245 2.79 -12.93 -15.60
CA THR A 245 1.81 -12.45 -16.57
C THR A 245 0.97 -11.30 -16.01
N ALA A 246 0.19 -10.64 -16.84
CA ALA A 246 -0.82 -9.66 -16.40
C ALA A 246 -1.93 -10.26 -15.51
N GLY A 247 -2.04 -11.59 -15.43
CA GLY A 247 -3.04 -12.27 -14.60
C GLY A 247 -2.55 -12.63 -13.21
N ASN A 248 -1.23 -12.73 -13.00
CA ASN A 248 -0.61 -13.11 -11.73
C ASN A 248 0.31 -12.02 -11.15
N ALA A 249 0.11 -10.78 -11.61
CA ALA A 249 0.72 -9.55 -11.12
C ALA A 249 -0.36 -8.54 -10.74
N SER A 250 -0.08 -7.66 -9.79
CA SER A 250 -0.96 -6.54 -9.48
C SER A 250 -1.06 -5.58 -10.68
N PRO A 251 -2.26 -5.06 -10.98
CA PRO A 251 -2.43 -4.06 -12.03
C PRO A 251 -1.90 -2.68 -11.63
N LEU A 252 -1.83 -1.75 -12.58
CA LEU A 252 -1.65 -0.32 -12.31
C LEU A 252 -2.98 0.27 -11.83
N ASN A 253 -2.95 1.14 -10.82
CA ASN A 253 -4.15 1.55 -10.11
C ASN A 253 -4.13 3.02 -9.67
N ASP A 254 -5.34 3.51 -9.39
CA ASP A 254 -5.61 4.79 -8.77
C ASP A 254 -6.37 4.57 -7.45
N GLY A 255 -6.00 5.28 -6.38
CA GLY A 255 -6.70 5.16 -5.11
C GLY A 255 -6.01 5.85 -3.95
N ALA A 256 -6.74 6.03 -2.85
CA ALA A 256 -6.27 6.62 -1.61
C ALA A 256 -6.75 5.83 -0.39
N ALA A 257 -5.98 5.90 0.70
CA ALA A 257 -6.34 5.34 2.00
C ALA A 257 -5.83 6.24 3.13
N ALA A 258 -6.56 6.31 4.24
CA ALA A 258 -6.15 7.08 5.40
C ALA A 258 -6.61 6.43 6.70
N LEU A 259 -5.84 6.66 7.78
CA LEU A 259 -6.08 6.19 9.13
C LEU A 259 -6.03 7.36 10.11
N LEU A 260 -6.88 7.33 11.13
CA LEU A 260 -6.83 8.24 12.26
C LEU A 260 -6.06 7.57 13.40
N LEU A 261 -4.92 8.16 13.76
CA LEU A 261 -4.03 7.70 14.82
C LEU A 261 -4.07 8.64 16.00
N VAL A 262 -4.12 8.08 17.21
CA VAL A 262 -4.21 8.87 18.45
C VAL A 262 -3.43 8.21 19.59
N ASP A 263 -3.03 9.02 20.60
CA ASP A 263 -2.67 8.52 21.91
C ASP A 263 -3.91 8.33 22.81
N GLU A 264 -3.74 8.01 24.09
CA GLU A 264 -4.86 7.85 25.03
C GLU A 264 -5.68 9.13 25.22
N ALA A 265 -5.05 10.31 25.11
CA ALA A 265 -5.77 11.58 25.26
C ALA A 265 -6.67 11.81 24.03
N GLY A 266 -6.13 11.66 22.84
CA GLY A 266 -6.88 11.73 21.59
C GLY A 266 -7.98 10.65 21.53
N LEU A 267 -7.72 9.44 22.03
CA LEU A 267 -8.74 8.39 22.09
C LEU A 267 -9.98 8.81 22.90
N ARG A 268 -9.76 9.43 24.05
CA ARG A 268 -10.87 10.00 24.85
C ARG A 268 -11.63 11.10 24.14
N GLU A 269 -10.93 11.95 23.37
CA GLU A 269 -11.55 13.03 22.59
C GLU A 269 -12.42 12.50 21.45
N THR A 270 -12.04 11.40 20.82
CA THR A 270 -12.84 10.78 19.75
C THR A 270 -14.09 10.09 20.27
N GLY A 271 -14.10 9.65 21.54
CA GLY A 271 -15.20 8.87 22.13
C GLY A 271 -15.43 7.51 21.47
N ARG A 272 -14.46 7.00 20.71
CA ARG A 272 -14.56 5.74 19.95
C ARG A 272 -13.65 4.66 20.53
N GLU A 273 -14.06 3.41 20.35
CA GLU A 273 -13.19 2.27 20.60
C GLU A 273 -12.14 2.16 19.49
N PRO A 274 -10.86 1.88 19.81
CA PRO A 274 -9.85 1.73 18.79
C PRO A 274 -10.08 0.44 17.97
N LEU A 275 -9.74 0.47 16.69
CA LEU A 275 -9.70 -0.73 15.85
C LEU A 275 -8.53 -1.63 16.25
N ALA A 276 -7.37 -1.04 16.50
CA ALA A 276 -6.15 -1.74 16.90
C ALA A 276 -5.14 -0.77 17.53
N ARG A 277 -4.10 -1.35 18.19
CA ARG A 277 -2.92 -0.64 18.68
C ARG A 277 -1.71 -1.00 17.81
N ILE A 278 -0.86 -0.02 17.51
CA ILE A 278 0.42 -0.24 16.83
C ILE A 278 1.43 -0.77 17.83
N ARG A 279 2.04 -1.93 17.53
CA ARG A 279 3.00 -2.59 18.44
C ARG A 279 4.45 -2.42 18.01
N ALA A 280 4.73 -2.73 16.75
CA ALA A 280 6.10 -2.70 16.24
C ALA A 280 6.12 -2.50 14.73
N SER A 281 7.25 -2.02 14.23
CA SER A 281 7.52 -1.96 12.81
C SER A 281 8.98 -2.26 12.51
N ALA A 282 9.26 -2.73 11.29
CA ALA A 282 10.61 -2.91 10.80
C ALA A 282 10.71 -2.62 9.32
N VAL A 283 11.84 -2.08 8.92
CA VAL A 283 12.26 -1.90 7.53
C VAL A 283 13.59 -2.61 7.30
N THR A 284 13.75 -3.20 6.13
CA THR A 284 14.96 -3.92 5.74
C THR A 284 15.34 -3.60 4.30
N GLY A 285 16.63 -3.70 4.01
CA GLY A 285 17.16 -3.66 2.64
C GLY A 285 17.54 -5.05 2.17
N ILE A 286 17.49 -5.27 0.86
CA ILE A 286 17.90 -6.48 0.15
C ILE A 286 18.44 -6.09 -1.22
N GLU A 287 19.09 -6.99 -1.93
CA GLU A 287 19.51 -6.77 -3.31
C GLU A 287 18.33 -6.29 -4.17
N PRO A 288 18.47 -5.16 -4.91
CA PRO A 288 17.38 -4.52 -5.64
C PRO A 288 16.60 -5.43 -6.59
N GLN A 289 17.29 -6.34 -7.29
CA GLN A 289 16.64 -7.30 -8.20
C GLN A 289 15.83 -8.38 -7.47
N LEU A 290 16.08 -8.62 -6.19
CA LEU A 290 15.33 -9.54 -5.34
C LEU A 290 14.34 -8.79 -4.43
N PHE A 291 13.94 -7.57 -4.78
CA PHE A 291 13.06 -6.71 -3.99
C PHE A 291 11.81 -7.44 -3.47
N GLY A 292 11.31 -8.42 -4.23
CA GLY A 292 10.14 -9.22 -3.86
C GLY A 292 10.29 -9.94 -2.53
N LEU A 293 11.51 -10.30 -2.13
CA LEU A 293 11.82 -10.95 -0.86
C LEU A 293 12.12 -9.97 0.29
N GLY A 294 12.04 -8.65 0.04
CA GLY A 294 12.21 -7.62 1.06
C GLY A 294 11.40 -7.85 2.35
N PRO A 295 10.14 -8.28 2.28
CA PRO A 295 9.31 -8.55 3.46
C PRO A 295 9.89 -9.62 4.39
N VAL A 296 10.66 -10.58 3.87
CA VAL A 296 11.13 -11.75 4.63
C VAL A 296 11.77 -11.36 5.95
N GLN A 297 12.77 -10.53 5.90
CA GLN A 297 13.48 -10.07 7.11
C GLN A 297 12.72 -8.98 7.87
N ALA A 298 11.93 -8.14 7.15
CA ALA A 298 11.14 -7.09 7.80
C ALA A 298 10.09 -7.70 8.74
N VAL A 299 9.40 -8.75 8.30
CA VAL A 299 8.40 -9.48 9.09
C VAL A 299 9.04 -10.10 10.34
N ARG A 300 10.12 -10.88 10.18
CA ARG A 300 10.81 -11.49 11.35
C ARG A 300 11.22 -10.42 12.37
N ARG A 301 11.86 -9.35 11.92
CA ARG A 301 12.27 -8.24 12.81
C ARG A 301 11.09 -7.50 13.47
N ALA A 302 9.98 -7.35 12.79
CA ALA A 302 8.80 -6.70 13.37
C ALA A 302 8.14 -7.57 14.41
N LEU A 303 8.00 -8.88 14.16
CA LEU A 303 7.51 -9.86 15.12
C LEU A 303 8.40 -9.95 16.36
N ASP A 304 9.73 -10.06 16.19
CA ASP A 304 10.68 -10.07 17.28
C ASP A 304 10.54 -8.84 18.19
N LYS A 305 10.43 -7.64 17.59
CA LYS A 305 10.22 -6.40 18.36
C LYS A 305 8.88 -6.36 19.09
N ALA A 306 7.86 -7.01 18.54
CA ALA A 306 6.54 -7.14 19.18
C ALA A 306 6.54 -8.20 20.28
N GLY A 307 7.56 -9.06 20.37
CA GLY A 307 7.57 -10.23 21.23
C GLY A 307 6.55 -11.28 20.79
N ARG A 308 6.37 -11.46 19.46
CA ARG A 308 5.41 -12.35 18.83
C ARG A 308 6.10 -13.29 17.84
N GLY A 309 5.44 -14.42 17.55
CA GLY A 309 5.81 -15.36 16.50
C GLY A 309 4.73 -15.50 15.44
N PHE A 310 5.00 -16.28 14.40
CA PHE A 310 4.01 -16.57 13.36
C PHE A 310 2.76 -17.28 13.90
N ALA A 311 2.90 -18.09 14.93
CA ALA A 311 1.78 -18.80 15.57
C ALA A 311 0.80 -17.87 16.31
N ASP A 312 1.20 -16.62 16.63
CA ASP A 312 0.35 -15.65 17.29
C ASP A 312 -0.55 -14.88 16.33
N LEU A 313 -0.31 -15.01 15.00
CA LEU A 313 -1.03 -14.22 14.00
C LEU A 313 -2.46 -14.72 13.80
N THR A 314 -3.40 -13.81 13.94
CA THR A 314 -4.82 -13.98 13.58
C THR A 314 -5.09 -13.57 12.14
N THR A 315 -4.31 -12.61 11.61
CA THR A 315 -4.44 -12.13 10.23
C THR A 315 -3.13 -11.54 9.75
N PHE A 316 -2.86 -11.71 8.46
CA PHE A 316 -1.68 -11.16 7.80
C PHE A 316 -2.03 -10.64 6.41
N GLU A 317 -1.88 -9.34 6.18
CA GLU A 317 -1.98 -8.71 4.86
C GLU A 317 -0.57 -8.58 4.26
N LEU A 318 -0.23 -9.48 3.35
CA LEU A 318 0.98 -9.42 2.52
C LEU A 318 0.61 -8.79 1.17
N ASN A 319 1.22 -7.68 0.80
CA ASN A 319 0.96 -7.06 -0.51
C ASN A 319 1.34 -8.00 -1.66
N GLU A 320 0.41 -8.25 -2.56
CA GLU A 320 0.58 -9.12 -3.72
C GLU A 320 1.04 -8.30 -4.95
N ALA A 321 2.26 -7.76 -4.91
CA ALA A 321 2.79 -7.07 -6.09
C ALA A 321 2.90 -8.04 -7.28
N PHE A 322 3.31 -9.28 -7.01
CA PHE A 322 3.34 -10.42 -7.93
C PHE A 322 3.06 -11.71 -7.16
N ALA A 323 2.38 -12.67 -7.80
CA ALA A 323 2.18 -13.98 -7.19
C ALA A 323 3.52 -14.67 -6.86
N ALA A 324 4.50 -14.61 -7.78
CA ALA A 324 5.85 -15.12 -7.55
C ALA A 324 6.51 -14.52 -6.30
N GLN A 325 6.38 -13.19 -6.12
CA GLN A 325 6.90 -12.49 -4.94
C GLN A 325 6.24 -12.97 -3.65
N SER A 326 4.91 -13.09 -3.64
CA SER A 326 4.17 -13.52 -2.45
C SER A 326 4.49 -14.98 -2.11
N LEU A 327 4.48 -15.88 -3.08
CA LEU A 327 4.85 -17.27 -2.90
C LEU A 327 6.31 -17.45 -2.45
N GLY A 328 7.24 -16.65 -2.99
CA GLY A 328 8.63 -16.62 -2.54
C GLY A 328 8.78 -16.23 -1.08
N CYS A 329 8.03 -15.22 -0.63
CA CYS A 329 8.00 -14.86 0.80
C CYS A 329 7.40 -15.97 1.66
N LEU A 330 6.30 -16.58 1.24
CA LEU A 330 5.66 -17.68 1.98
C LEU A 330 6.59 -18.90 2.11
N ALA A 331 7.39 -19.20 1.10
CA ALA A 331 8.39 -20.27 1.15
C ALA A 331 9.49 -20.03 2.19
N GLU A 332 9.79 -18.76 2.51
CA GLU A 332 10.76 -18.37 3.54
C GLU A 332 10.17 -18.37 4.97
N TRP A 333 8.87 -18.61 5.12
CA TRP A 333 8.17 -18.67 6.41
C TRP A 333 7.40 -19.98 6.58
N PRO A 334 8.10 -21.14 6.66
CA PRO A 334 7.46 -22.45 6.78
C PRO A 334 6.63 -22.60 8.07
N GLU A 335 6.86 -21.75 9.07
CA GLU A 335 6.14 -21.71 10.35
C GLU A 335 4.79 -20.99 10.26
N LEU A 336 4.55 -20.22 9.18
CA LEU A 336 3.34 -19.42 9.00
C LEU A 336 2.18 -20.30 8.54
N ASP A 337 1.03 -20.18 9.19
CA ASP A 337 -0.22 -20.73 8.68
C ASP A 337 -0.68 -19.91 7.44
N PRO A 338 -0.71 -20.49 6.24
CA PRO A 338 -1.13 -19.78 5.05
C PRO A 338 -2.61 -19.33 5.09
N ALA A 339 -3.43 -19.90 5.95
CA ALA A 339 -4.84 -19.55 6.08
C ALA A 339 -5.05 -18.13 6.60
N VAL A 340 -4.12 -17.59 7.39
CA VAL A 340 -4.21 -16.22 7.91
C VAL A 340 -3.78 -15.17 6.89
N VAL A 341 -3.19 -15.58 5.73
CA VAL A 341 -2.65 -14.66 4.73
C VAL A 341 -3.73 -14.21 3.76
N ASN A 342 -3.88 -12.89 3.65
CA ASN A 342 -4.81 -12.23 2.74
C ASN A 342 -6.20 -12.90 2.76
N PRO A 343 -6.86 -12.97 3.92
CA PRO A 343 -8.12 -13.72 4.07
C PRO A 343 -9.25 -13.13 3.24
N ARG A 344 -9.13 -11.84 2.85
CA ARG A 344 -10.11 -11.13 2.02
C ARG A 344 -9.62 -10.86 0.59
N GLY A 345 -8.57 -11.57 0.12
CA GLY A 345 -7.90 -11.29 -1.15
C GLY A 345 -6.87 -10.17 -1.04
N GLY A 346 -6.05 -9.98 -2.05
CA GLY A 346 -4.95 -9.02 -2.04
C GLY A 346 -4.82 -8.20 -3.32
N ALA A 347 -3.66 -7.60 -3.53
CA ALA A 347 -3.43 -6.59 -4.56
C ALA A 347 -3.58 -7.08 -6.00
N ILE A 348 -3.43 -8.37 -6.28
CA ILE A 348 -3.69 -8.93 -7.61
C ILE A 348 -5.16 -8.71 -8.00
N ALA A 349 -6.08 -8.89 -7.05
CA ALA A 349 -7.49 -8.70 -7.25
C ALA A 349 -7.95 -7.26 -6.96
N ILE A 350 -7.55 -6.69 -5.82
CA ILE A 350 -8.01 -5.39 -5.33
C ILE A 350 -7.30 -4.26 -6.06
N GLY A 351 -5.99 -4.37 -6.30
CA GLY A 351 -5.15 -3.35 -6.89
C GLY A 351 -4.01 -2.87 -5.99
N HIS A 352 -3.02 -2.18 -6.61
CA HIS A 352 -1.81 -1.70 -5.96
C HIS A 352 -1.48 -0.25 -6.32
N PRO A 353 -2.29 0.74 -5.89
CA PRO A 353 -1.91 2.15 -5.97
C PRO A 353 -0.76 2.39 -4.98
N LEU A 354 0.48 2.55 -5.50
CA LEU A 354 1.74 2.42 -4.76
C LEU A 354 1.74 3.17 -3.43
N GLY A 355 1.51 4.48 -3.47
CA GLY A 355 1.53 5.36 -2.30
C GLY A 355 0.43 5.04 -1.27
N ALA A 356 -0.73 4.55 -1.71
CA ALA A 356 -1.86 4.22 -0.85
C ALA A 356 -1.77 2.83 -0.22
N SER A 357 -1.11 1.88 -0.90
CA SER A 357 -1.19 0.45 -0.57
C SER A 357 -0.79 0.13 0.86
N GLY A 358 0.29 0.74 1.36
CA GLY A 358 0.74 0.47 2.72
C GLY A 358 -0.26 0.89 3.80
N ALA A 359 -0.94 2.02 3.60
CA ALA A 359 -1.99 2.50 4.47
C ALA A 359 -3.24 1.60 4.37
N ARG A 360 -3.62 1.17 3.15
CA ARG A 360 -4.71 0.19 2.94
C ARG A 360 -4.45 -1.10 3.71
N LEU A 361 -3.24 -1.66 3.62
CA LEU A 361 -2.88 -2.88 4.33
C LEU A 361 -3.01 -2.72 5.85
N ALA A 362 -2.48 -1.64 6.41
CA ALA A 362 -2.59 -1.34 7.84
C ALA A 362 -4.06 -1.19 8.28
N GLY A 363 -4.87 -0.47 7.49
CA GLY A 363 -6.31 -0.31 7.72
C GLY A 363 -7.06 -1.64 7.65
N ALA A 364 -6.79 -2.47 6.64
CA ALA A 364 -7.41 -3.79 6.49
C ALA A 364 -7.12 -4.68 7.69
N VAL A 365 -5.86 -4.74 8.16
CA VAL A 365 -5.49 -5.49 9.38
C VAL A 365 -6.24 -4.96 10.60
N ALA A 366 -6.32 -3.63 10.77
CA ALA A 366 -7.02 -3.02 11.90
C ALA A 366 -8.53 -3.39 11.89
N HIS A 367 -9.20 -3.33 10.74
CA HIS A 367 -10.59 -3.76 10.59
C HIS A 367 -10.79 -5.26 10.85
N GLN A 368 -9.87 -6.10 10.39
CA GLN A 368 -9.93 -7.55 10.61
C GLN A 368 -9.77 -7.88 12.09
N LEU A 369 -8.85 -7.23 12.81
CA LEU A 369 -8.69 -7.39 14.26
C LEU A 369 -9.91 -6.90 15.02
N ALA A 370 -10.50 -5.76 14.62
CA ALA A 370 -11.73 -5.25 15.22
C ALA A 370 -12.89 -6.24 15.04
N ALA A 371 -13.03 -6.84 13.87
CA ALA A 371 -14.06 -7.85 13.60
C ALA A 371 -13.83 -9.15 14.38
N ALA A 372 -12.58 -9.54 14.63
CA ALA A 372 -12.23 -10.70 15.43
C ALA A 372 -12.36 -10.45 16.95
N GLY A 373 -12.37 -9.19 17.39
CA GLY A 373 -12.46 -8.79 18.79
C GLY A 373 -11.13 -8.81 19.54
N SER A 374 -10.15 -9.58 19.12
CA SER A 374 -8.80 -9.65 19.69
C SER A 374 -7.82 -10.30 18.72
N GLY A 375 -6.51 -10.18 18.97
CA GLY A 375 -5.48 -10.90 18.25
C GLY A 375 -4.28 -10.05 17.86
N THR A 376 -3.35 -10.68 17.15
CA THR A 376 -2.17 -10.05 16.54
C THR A 376 -2.31 -10.06 15.03
N GLY A 377 -2.17 -8.92 14.41
CA GLY A 377 -2.22 -8.74 12.97
C GLY A 377 -0.91 -8.20 12.41
N LEU A 378 -0.63 -8.57 11.18
CA LEU A 378 0.59 -8.17 10.47
C LEU A 378 0.25 -7.59 9.11
N ALA A 379 0.87 -6.48 8.74
CA ALA A 379 0.87 -5.94 7.40
C ALA A 379 2.30 -5.87 6.88
N ALA A 380 2.55 -6.34 5.66
CA ALA A 380 3.89 -6.26 5.06
C ALA A 380 3.83 -6.07 3.53
N LEU A 381 4.87 -5.44 2.99
CA LEU A 381 5.02 -5.26 1.56
C LEU A 381 6.48 -5.19 1.13
N CYS A 382 6.71 -5.64 -0.10
CA CYS A 382 7.96 -5.42 -0.82
C CYS A 382 7.99 -4.00 -1.40
N ILE A 383 9.18 -3.50 -1.63
CA ILE A 383 9.39 -2.14 -2.13
C ILE A 383 10.45 -2.21 -3.21
N GLY A 384 10.16 -1.60 -4.35
CA GLY A 384 11.15 -1.46 -5.43
C GLY A 384 12.48 -0.90 -4.91
N VAL A 385 13.55 -1.15 -5.66
CA VAL A 385 14.93 -0.81 -5.25
C VAL A 385 15.41 -1.62 -4.03
N GLY A 386 14.77 -2.76 -3.72
CA GLY A 386 15.26 -3.73 -2.74
C GLY A 386 15.02 -3.36 -1.27
N GLN A 387 13.77 -3.16 -0.88
CA GLN A 387 13.40 -2.96 0.52
C GLN A 387 12.16 -3.80 0.89
N GLY A 388 11.96 -3.98 2.20
CA GLY A 388 10.73 -4.54 2.77
C GLY A 388 10.32 -3.79 4.02
N LEU A 389 9.02 -3.72 4.24
CA LEU A 389 8.43 -3.03 5.39
C LEU A 389 7.36 -3.93 6.02
N ALA A 390 7.30 -3.93 7.36
CA ALA A 390 6.31 -4.67 8.13
C ALA A 390 5.82 -3.86 9.33
N LEU A 391 4.54 -4.02 9.66
CA LEU A 391 3.84 -3.37 10.77
C LEU A 391 3.02 -4.40 11.53
N VAL A 392 3.22 -4.50 12.84
CA VAL A 392 2.48 -5.38 13.75
C VAL A 392 1.45 -4.56 14.51
N LEU A 393 0.21 -5.02 14.47
CA LEU A 393 -0.94 -4.46 15.19
C LEU A 393 -1.47 -5.46 16.20
N GLU A 394 -2.10 -4.98 17.28
CA GLU A 394 -2.78 -5.81 18.27
C GLU A 394 -4.16 -5.23 18.64
N ARG A 395 -5.07 -6.09 19.00
CA ARG A 395 -6.34 -5.75 19.63
C ARG A 395 -6.61 -6.65 20.85
#